data_e5eac2fdf80293bd7bc247b49bf45aa2
#
_entry.id   e5eac2fdf80293bd7bc247b49bf45aa2
#
_cell.length_a   1.000
_cell.length_b   1.000
_cell.length_c   1.000
_cell.angle_alpha   90.00
_cell.angle_beta   90.00
_cell.angle_gamma   90.00
#
_symmetry.space_group_name_H-M   'P 1'
#
loop_
_entity.id
_entity.type
_entity.pdbx_description
1 polymer ?
#
loop_
_entity_poly.entity_id
_entity_poly.type
_entity_poly.pdbx_seq_one_letter_code
_entity_poly.pdbx_strand_id
1 'polypeptide(L)'
;MTTLLVRDADVLVTMNEQRNEIKQGALLVEDNQVIWVGASADADRWLHEQRPDLERAGLTRVINARGCVVMPGMVNCHHHLYQTLTRTIGTERGMVLFDWLKFLYPVWAELTPEAVQVSARVGLSELVLSGCTTVADHLYLYPNGCTIDDEIEAAQAVGVRFHPTRGSMSLGQSQGGLPPDRVCDSEANILADSQRAIESFHDAGRFSMLRIGLAPCSPFSVTSDLMRESAALARQYPLVNLHTHLAETVDEDRFCLEMFGKRPVDYAESVGWAGEDVWFAHMVHPNPAEVGWLARTHTGVCHCPSSNMILASGIAPVRAMIDQKVRVGLGVDGSASNDGNQMLGEARMAMLLQRVGWPGFESRADRFSAREALELATLGGAGVLRRDDIGVLAPGMAADLVAFRVDGLQHAGGQADPVASLVTCAPVQAWLSVINGRIVVEDGHFLPFDLTPVIANHNRISRGMLDRAGVG
;
A
#
# COMPACT_ATOMS: atom_id res chain seq x y z
N MET A 1 13.64 21.64 -17.07
CA MET A 1 12.27 21.31 -17.51
C MET A 1 12.35 20.04 -18.30
N THR A 2 11.74 18.97 -17.78
CA THR A 2 11.70 17.64 -18.42
C THR A 2 10.28 17.42 -18.92
N THR A 3 10.13 16.96 -20.17
CA THR A 3 8.82 16.68 -20.75
C THR A 3 8.75 15.23 -21.20
N LEU A 4 7.67 14.54 -20.86
CA LEU A 4 7.40 13.16 -21.25
C LEU A 4 6.00 13.07 -21.88
N LEU A 5 5.96 12.66 -23.15
CA LEU A 5 4.72 12.29 -23.84
C LEU A 5 4.61 10.77 -23.90
N VAL A 6 3.59 10.21 -23.23
CA VAL A 6 3.18 8.80 -23.40
C VAL A 6 1.98 8.82 -24.35
N ARG A 7 2.08 8.12 -25.50
CA ARG A 7 1.07 8.16 -26.55
C ARG A 7 0.72 6.78 -27.10
N ASP A 8 -0.36 6.72 -27.83
CA ASP A 8 -0.85 5.54 -28.55
C ASP A 8 -1.19 4.36 -27.62
N ALA A 9 -1.52 4.61 -26.34
CA ALA A 9 -2.01 3.59 -25.43
C ALA A 9 -3.30 2.97 -26.00
N ASP A 10 -3.44 1.64 -26.02
CA ASP A 10 -4.68 1.00 -26.45
C ASP A 10 -5.87 1.54 -25.67
N VAL A 11 -5.70 1.68 -24.35
CA VAL A 11 -6.61 2.40 -23.47
C VAL A 11 -5.81 3.18 -22.41
N LEU A 12 -6.14 4.47 -22.25
CA LEU A 12 -5.71 5.26 -21.12
C LEU A 12 -6.87 5.41 -20.14
N VAL A 13 -6.70 4.87 -18.92
CA VAL A 13 -7.66 4.90 -17.83
C VAL A 13 -7.34 6.08 -16.94
N THR A 14 -8.25 7.02 -16.77
CA THR A 14 -7.96 8.25 -16.01
C THR A 14 -8.22 8.13 -14.52
N MET A 15 -9.16 7.28 -14.10
CA MET A 15 -9.72 7.21 -12.74
C MET A 15 -10.28 8.56 -12.24
N ASN A 16 -10.60 9.50 -13.14
CA ASN A 16 -11.26 10.74 -12.79
C ASN A 16 -12.73 10.51 -12.39
N GLU A 17 -13.44 11.57 -11.97
CA GLU A 17 -14.84 11.47 -11.53
C GLU A 17 -15.76 10.83 -12.59
N GLN A 18 -15.50 11.07 -13.89
CA GLN A 18 -16.25 10.51 -15.00
C GLN A 18 -15.81 9.09 -15.37
N ARG A 19 -14.74 8.56 -14.76
CA ARG A 19 -14.15 7.24 -15.09
C ARG A 19 -13.82 7.08 -16.56
N ASN A 20 -13.24 8.12 -17.18
CA ASN A 20 -12.92 8.12 -18.58
C ASN A 20 -11.89 7.06 -18.95
N GLU A 21 -12.18 6.28 -19.98
CA GLU A 21 -11.29 5.34 -20.66
C GLU A 21 -11.10 5.82 -22.09
N ILE A 22 -9.91 6.33 -22.40
CA ILE A 22 -9.59 6.97 -23.67
C ILE A 22 -8.89 5.96 -24.57
N LYS A 23 -9.56 5.49 -25.61
CA LYS A 23 -8.95 4.64 -26.65
C LYS A 23 -7.91 5.44 -27.44
N GLN A 24 -6.80 4.79 -27.79
CA GLN A 24 -5.65 5.45 -28.41
C GLN A 24 -5.27 6.71 -27.60
N GLY A 25 -5.22 6.53 -26.26
CA GLY A 25 -5.01 7.62 -25.34
C GLY A 25 -3.56 8.09 -25.26
N ALA A 26 -3.39 9.34 -24.81
CA ALA A 26 -2.08 9.92 -24.55
C ALA A 26 -2.16 10.88 -23.35
N LEU A 27 -1.01 11.10 -22.72
CA LEU A 27 -0.83 12.10 -21.69
C LEU A 27 0.52 12.81 -21.83
N LEU A 28 0.58 14.06 -21.42
CA LEU A 28 1.80 14.86 -21.39
C LEU A 28 2.14 15.25 -19.96
N VAL A 29 3.39 15.03 -19.61
CA VAL A 29 3.99 15.37 -18.33
C VAL A 29 5.00 16.49 -18.52
N GLU A 30 5.00 17.46 -17.60
CA GLU A 30 6.03 18.47 -17.44
C GLU A 30 6.60 18.38 -16.03
N ASP A 31 7.90 18.14 -15.93
CA ASP A 31 8.60 17.84 -14.69
C ASP A 31 7.91 16.70 -13.89
N ASN A 32 7.20 16.99 -12.80
CA ASN A 32 6.53 16.00 -11.98
C ASN A 32 4.99 16.07 -12.06
N GLN A 33 4.45 16.78 -13.05
CA GLN A 33 3.01 17.02 -13.15
C GLN A 33 2.45 16.58 -14.50
N VAL A 34 1.27 15.99 -14.48
CA VAL A 34 0.45 15.79 -15.70
C VAL A 34 -0.12 17.14 -16.12
N ILE A 35 0.15 17.58 -17.35
CA ILE A 35 -0.35 18.85 -17.88
C ILE A 35 -1.45 18.67 -18.94
N TRP A 36 -1.56 17.48 -19.53
CA TRP A 36 -2.60 17.18 -20.50
C TRP A 36 -2.91 15.68 -20.58
N VAL A 37 -4.16 15.35 -20.87
CA VAL A 37 -4.66 13.99 -21.09
C VAL A 37 -5.72 14.04 -22.20
N GLY A 38 -5.63 13.14 -23.20
CA GLY A 38 -6.57 13.12 -24.32
C GLY A 38 -6.30 11.99 -25.33
N ALA A 39 -6.90 12.07 -26.50
CA ALA A 39 -6.60 11.13 -27.58
C ALA A 39 -5.25 11.48 -28.22
N SER A 40 -4.45 10.46 -28.60
CA SER A 40 -3.13 10.67 -29.22
C SER A 40 -3.16 11.57 -30.47
N ALA A 41 -4.24 11.49 -31.25
CA ALA A 41 -4.41 12.32 -32.44
C ALA A 41 -4.53 13.81 -32.13
N ASP A 42 -4.87 14.18 -30.91
CA ASP A 42 -5.01 15.58 -30.47
C ASP A 42 -3.75 16.14 -29.86
N ALA A 43 -2.75 15.32 -29.52
CA ALA A 43 -1.57 15.72 -28.77
C ALA A 43 -0.75 16.81 -29.47
N ASP A 44 -0.46 16.62 -30.76
CA ASP A 44 0.36 17.58 -31.54
C ASP A 44 -0.37 18.90 -31.73
N ARG A 45 -1.70 18.86 -31.97
CA ARG A 45 -2.54 20.07 -32.07
C ARG A 45 -2.55 20.83 -30.74
N TRP A 46 -2.76 20.10 -29.62
CA TRP A 46 -2.77 20.73 -28.31
C TRP A 46 -1.42 21.36 -27.95
N LEU A 47 -0.30 20.71 -28.27
CA LEU A 47 1.04 21.27 -28.11
C LEU A 47 1.18 22.58 -28.90
N HIS A 48 0.80 22.57 -30.16
CA HIS A 48 0.88 23.73 -31.03
C HIS A 48 0.05 24.92 -30.52
N GLU A 49 -1.19 24.66 -30.06
CA GLU A 49 -2.13 25.71 -29.64
C GLU A 49 -1.89 26.19 -28.19
N GLN A 50 -1.56 25.29 -27.26
CA GLN A 50 -1.52 25.59 -25.84
C GLN A 50 -0.09 25.72 -25.28
N ARG A 51 0.88 25.02 -25.88
CA ARG A 51 2.27 25.00 -25.42
C ARG A 51 3.28 25.10 -26.58
N PRO A 52 3.19 26.18 -27.40
CA PRO A 52 4.13 26.40 -28.51
C PRO A 52 5.59 26.58 -28.04
N ASP A 53 5.80 26.85 -26.74
CA ASP A 53 7.10 26.86 -26.09
C ASP A 53 7.72 25.45 -26.03
N LEU A 54 6.95 24.46 -25.59
CA LEU A 54 7.39 23.05 -25.54
C LEU A 54 7.54 22.45 -26.94
N GLU A 55 6.63 22.79 -27.87
CA GLU A 55 6.76 22.35 -29.27
C GLU A 55 8.08 22.82 -29.87
N ARG A 56 8.43 24.09 -29.71
CA ARG A 56 9.70 24.66 -30.23
C ARG A 56 10.95 24.14 -29.53
N ALA A 57 10.87 23.87 -28.21
CA ALA A 57 11.97 23.31 -27.46
C ALA A 57 12.22 21.83 -27.77
N GLY A 58 11.21 21.14 -28.29
CA GLY A 58 11.16 19.68 -28.45
C GLY A 58 10.91 18.96 -27.13
N LEU A 59 10.18 17.86 -27.19
CA LEU A 59 9.92 17.01 -26.03
C LEU A 59 11.18 16.24 -25.64
N THR A 60 11.47 16.15 -24.32
CA THR A 60 12.63 15.43 -23.80
C THR A 60 12.51 13.92 -24.09
N ARG A 61 11.29 13.38 -23.96
CA ARG A 61 11.02 11.95 -24.14
C ARG A 61 9.63 11.72 -24.74
N VAL A 62 9.55 10.81 -25.71
CA VAL A 62 8.29 10.31 -26.25
C VAL A 62 8.30 8.77 -26.13
N ILE A 63 7.25 8.21 -25.53
CA ILE A 63 7.07 6.77 -25.33
C ILE A 63 5.82 6.33 -26.07
N ASN A 64 5.95 5.33 -26.95
CA ASN A 64 4.82 4.70 -27.63
C ASN A 64 4.29 3.54 -26.78
N ALA A 65 3.10 3.70 -26.22
CA ALA A 65 2.44 2.74 -25.35
C ALA A 65 1.45 1.81 -26.10
N ARG A 66 1.64 1.60 -27.39
CA ARG A 66 0.80 0.66 -28.16
C ARG A 66 0.89 -0.75 -27.57
N GLY A 67 -0.25 -1.44 -27.48
CA GLY A 67 -0.37 -2.73 -26.81
C GLY A 67 -0.44 -2.64 -25.28
N CYS A 68 -0.60 -1.42 -24.73
CA CYS A 68 -0.67 -1.21 -23.29
C CYS A 68 -2.00 -0.59 -22.84
N VAL A 69 -2.39 -0.94 -21.63
CA VAL A 69 -3.29 -0.12 -20.80
C VAL A 69 -2.41 0.79 -19.94
N VAL A 70 -2.64 2.11 -20.04
CA VAL A 70 -2.01 3.12 -19.19
C VAL A 70 -3.00 3.58 -18.13
N MET A 71 -2.59 3.63 -16.87
CA MET A 71 -3.46 4.01 -15.76
C MET A 71 -2.65 4.74 -14.68
N PRO A 72 -3.33 5.38 -13.68
CA PRO A 72 -2.61 5.91 -12.52
C PRO A 72 -1.80 4.82 -11.85
N GLY A 73 -0.63 5.19 -11.32
CA GLY A 73 0.15 4.29 -10.49
C GLY A 73 -0.65 3.79 -9.29
N MET A 74 -0.49 2.51 -8.96
CA MET A 74 -1.21 1.91 -7.85
C MET A 74 -0.66 2.36 -6.50
N VAL A 75 -1.54 2.38 -5.50
CA VAL A 75 -1.26 2.81 -4.13
C VAL A 75 -1.44 1.62 -3.19
N ASN A 76 -0.35 1.14 -2.62
CA ASN A 76 -0.35 0.13 -1.58
C ASN A 76 -0.48 0.79 -0.20
N CYS A 77 -1.56 0.52 0.54
CA CYS A 77 -1.86 1.21 1.80
C CYS A 77 -1.38 0.49 3.06
N HIS A 78 -0.81 -0.71 2.93
CA HIS A 78 -0.34 -1.50 4.08
C HIS A 78 0.69 -2.54 3.64
N HIS A 79 1.80 -2.56 4.33
CA HIS A 79 2.89 -3.52 4.17
C HIS A 79 3.69 -3.67 5.47
N HIS A 80 4.53 -4.71 5.53
CA HIS A 80 5.61 -4.92 6.48
C HIS A 80 6.84 -5.35 5.70
N LEU A 81 7.60 -4.39 5.15
CA LEU A 81 8.69 -4.65 4.20
C LEU A 81 9.74 -5.62 4.74
N TYR A 82 10.04 -5.56 6.04
CA TYR A 82 11.00 -6.47 6.68
C TYR A 82 10.57 -7.95 6.60
N GLN A 83 9.28 -8.24 6.44
CA GLN A 83 8.76 -9.61 6.36
C GLN A 83 9.12 -10.31 5.05
N THR A 84 9.65 -9.60 4.04
CA THR A 84 10.22 -10.24 2.84
C THR A 84 11.33 -11.24 3.19
N LEU A 85 12.01 -11.05 4.32
CA LEU A 85 13.04 -11.95 4.85
C LEU A 85 12.49 -13.29 5.39
N THR A 86 11.16 -13.40 5.58
CA THR A 86 10.50 -14.56 6.20
C THR A 86 9.37 -15.13 5.35
N ARG A 87 9.44 -14.97 4.03
CA ARG A 87 8.47 -15.56 3.08
C ARG A 87 8.36 -17.06 3.27
N THR A 88 7.15 -17.58 3.10
CA THR A 88 6.75 -19.01 3.14
C THR A 88 6.87 -19.71 4.49
N ILE A 89 7.63 -19.18 5.43
CA ILE A 89 7.97 -19.87 6.68
C ILE A 89 6.73 -20.06 7.58
N GLY A 90 5.89 -19.03 7.69
CA GLY A 90 4.64 -19.09 8.49
C GLY A 90 3.48 -19.72 7.72
N THR A 91 3.38 -19.44 6.42
CA THR A 91 2.27 -19.83 5.55
C THR A 91 2.07 -21.34 5.49
N GLU A 92 3.14 -22.09 5.23
CA GLU A 92 3.07 -23.56 5.11
C GLU A 92 2.77 -24.30 6.43
N ARG A 93 2.81 -23.60 7.56
CA ARG A 93 2.50 -24.19 8.87
C ARG A 93 1.02 -24.15 9.23
N GLY A 94 0.19 -23.43 8.45
CA GLY A 94 -1.26 -23.33 8.67
C GLY A 94 -1.64 -22.68 10.01
N MET A 95 -0.87 -21.68 10.44
CA MET A 95 -1.08 -20.96 11.70
C MET A 95 -2.08 -19.83 11.53
N VAL A 96 -2.95 -19.64 12.53
CA VAL A 96 -3.76 -18.42 12.69
C VAL A 96 -2.93 -17.30 13.29
N LEU A 97 -3.39 -16.04 13.19
CA LEU A 97 -2.64 -14.82 13.49
C LEU A 97 -1.82 -14.88 14.79
N PHE A 98 -2.40 -15.21 15.93
CA PHE A 98 -1.69 -15.16 17.21
C PHE A 98 -0.57 -16.21 17.34
N ASP A 99 -0.79 -17.40 16.82
CA ASP A 99 0.24 -18.46 16.81
C ASP A 99 1.33 -18.14 15.78
N TRP A 100 0.95 -17.59 14.64
CA TRP A 100 1.85 -17.11 13.59
C TRP A 100 2.76 -15.98 14.11
N LEU A 101 2.22 -14.99 14.82
CA LEU A 101 3.00 -13.92 15.46
C LEU A 101 3.98 -14.47 16.49
N LYS A 102 3.52 -15.33 17.42
CA LYS A 102 4.39 -15.95 18.45
C LYS A 102 5.54 -16.74 17.82
N PHE A 103 5.30 -17.39 16.67
CA PHE A 103 6.32 -18.12 15.94
C PHE A 103 7.34 -17.20 15.27
N LEU A 104 6.92 -16.07 14.70
CA LEU A 104 7.79 -15.19 13.92
C LEU A 104 8.49 -14.10 14.75
N TYR A 105 7.95 -13.65 15.86
CA TYR A 105 8.61 -12.66 16.72
C TYR A 105 10.05 -13.01 17.08
N PRO A 106 10.41 -14.25 17.45
CA PRO A 106 11.79 -14.64 17.68
C PRO A 106 12.72 -14.43 16.48
N VAL A 107 12.23 -14.64 15.27
CA VAL A 107 12.98 -14.42 14.02
C VAL A 107 13.15 -12.93 13.76
N TRP A 108 12.08 -12.15 13.89
CA TRP A 108 12.11 -10.71 13.68
C TRP A 108 12.92 -9.95 14.73
N ALA A 109 13.07 -10.51 15.92
CA ALA A 109 13.98 -9.96 16.92
C ALA A 109 15.47 -9.99 16.50
N GLU A 110 15.81 -10.74 15.45
CA GLU A 110 17.16 -10.81 14.85
C GLU A 110 17.39 -9.78 13.75
N LEU A 111 16.42 -8.89 13.45
CA LEU A 111 16.58 -7.81 12.48
C LEU A 111 17.76 -6.90 12.86
N THR A 112 18.44 -6.42 11.84
CA THR A 112 19.52 -5.42 11.95
C THR A 112 19.20 -4.26 11.00
N PRO A 113 19.84 -3.09 11.09
CA PRO A 113 19.68 -2.00 10.12
C PRO A 113 19.89 -2.45 8.68
N GLU A 114 20.93 -3.28 8.40
CA GLU A 114 21.15 -3.87 7.07
C GLU A 114 19.98 -4.75 6.62
N ALA A 115 19.40 -5.53 7.55
CA ALA A 115 18.24 -6.39 7.24
C ALA A 115 17.01 -5.57 6.86
N VAL A 116 16.70 -4.51 7.60
CA VAL A 116 15.60 -3.59 7.30
C VAL A 116 15.82 -2.90 5.96
N GLN A 117 17.02 -2.35 5.71
CA GLN A 117 17.33 -1.66 4.48
C GLN A 117 17.23 -2.58 3.24
N VAL A 118 17.79 -3.79 3.30
CA VAL A 118 17.79 -4.71 2.15
C VAL A 118 16.40 -5.29 1.89
N SER A 119 15.63 -5.59 2.95
CA SER A 119 14.26 -6.07 2.84
C SER A 119 13.35 -5.01 2.22
N ALA A 120 13.48 -3.76 2.63
CA ALA A 120 12.77 -2.63 2.07
C ALA A 120 13.10 -2.44 0.58
N ARG A 121 14.39 -2.53 0.18
CA ARG A 121 14.77 -2.49 -1.24
C ARG A 121 14.11 -3.58 -2.07
N VAL A 122 14.07 -4.82 -1.56
CA VAL A 122 13.42 -5.94 -2.27
C VAL A 122 11.92 -5.73 -2.38
N GLY A 123 11.23 -5.47 -1.25
CA GLY A 123 9.77 -5.31 -1.25
C GLY A 123 9.30 -4.12 -2.09
N LEU A 124 9.96 -2.97 -1.96
CA LEU A 124 9.63 -1.78 -2.74
C LEU A 124 9.90 -1.96 -4.24
N SER A 125 11.01 -2.63 -4.62
CA SER A 125 11.29 -2.92 -6.03
C SER A 125 10.25 -3.85 -6.64
N GLU A 126 9.83 -4.87 -5.91
CA GLU A 126 8.76 -5.79 -6.35
C GLU A 126 7.42 -5.05 -6.49
N LEU A 127 7.06 -4.19 -5.53
CA LEU A 127 5.85 -3.37 -5.62
C LEU A 127 5.90 -2.41 -6.83
N VAL A 128 7.03 -1.74 -7.09
CA VAL A 128 7.19 -0.87 -8.25
C VAL A 128 7.06 -1.67 -9.56
N LEU A 129 7.64 -2.86 -9.63
CA LEU A 129 7.47 -3.77 -10.77
C LEU A 129 6.03 -4.30 -10.87
N SER A 130 5.27 -4.37 -9.78
CA SER A 130 3.85 -4.70 -9.82
C SER A 130 2.96 -3.54 -10.26
N GLY A 131 3.52 -2.32 -10.39
CA GLY A 131 2.84 -1.10 -10.83
C GLY A 131 2.47 -0.12 -9.71
N CYS A 132 2.98 -0.31 -8.49
CA CYS A 132 2.84 0.67 -7.43
C CYS A 132 3.74 1.88 -7.66
N THR A 133 3.21 3.06 -7.42
CA THR A 133 3.98 4.32 -7.39
C THR A 133 4.00 4.93 -5.99
N THR A 134 3.08 4.52 -5.13
CA THR A 134 2.97 4.95 -3.73
C THR A 134 2.82 3.74 -2.83
N VAL A 135 3.61 3.69 -1.76
CA VAL A 135 3.63 2.57 -0.80
C VAL A 135 3.58 3.09 0.63
N ALA A 136 2.65 2.59 1.43
CA ALA A 136 2.69 2.71 2.88
C ALA A 136 3.31 1.45 3.47
N ASP A 137 4.15 1.62 4.50
CA ASP A 137 4.75 0.54 5.27
C ASP A 137 4.48 0.70 6.77
N HIS A 138 4.53 -0.41 7.48
CA HIS A 138 4.34 -0.49 8.92
C HIS A 138 5.47 -1.31 9.56
N LEU A 139 6.63 -0.68 9.76
CA LEU A 139 7.70 -1.22 10.60
C LEU A 139 7.33 -0.99 12.06
N TYR A 140 7.08 -2.05 12.84
CA TYR A 140 6.57 -1.91 14.21
C TYR A 140 7.50 -2.48 15.30
N LEU A 141 8.69 -2.96 14.93
CA LEU A 141 9.71 -3.42 15.88
C LEU A 141 11.10 -2.93 15.44
N TYR A 142 11.89 -2.49 16.42
CA TYR A 142 13.17 -1.82 16.19
C TYR A 142 14.30 -2.46 17.05
N PRO A 143 14.57 -3.78 16.90
CA PRO A 143 15.65 -4.43 17.62
C PRO A 143 17.02 -4.01 17.07
N ASN A 144 18.07 -4.22 17.87
CA ASN A 144 19.48 -4.16 17.45
C ASN A 144 19.89 -2.86 16.75
N GLY A 145 19.28 -1.73 17.12
CA GLY A 145 19.60 -0.42 16.57
C GLY A 145 18.94 -0.10 15.22
N CYS A 146 17.94 -0.89 14.79
CA CYS A 146 17.09 -0.53 13.66
C CYS A 146 16.36 0.79 13.90
N THR A 147 16.13 1.54 12.84
CA THR A 147 15.37 2.79 12.84
C THR A 147 14.47 2.85 11.60
N ILE A 148 13.49 3.75 11.59
CA ILE A 148 12.68 4.03 10.39
C ILE A 148 13.53 4.62 9.25
N ASP A 149 14.67 5.21 9.57
CA ASP A 149 15.61 5.80 8.61
C ASP A 149 16.13 4.74 7.62
N ASP A 150 16.33 3.48 8.09
CA ASP A 150 16.82 2.37 7.27
C ASP A 150 15.91 2.05 6.09
N GLU A 151 14.58 2.10 6.28
CA GLU A 151 13.62 1.88 5.18
C GLU A 151 13.39 3.14 4.34
N ILE A 152 13.50 4.34 4.93
CA ILE A 152 13.42 5.62 4.20
C ILE A 152 14.56 5.72 3.18
N GLU A 153 15.80 5.38 3.58
CA GLU A 153 16.95 5.34 2.66
C GLU A 153 16.73 4.35 1.50
N ALA A 154 16.15 3.19 1.80
CA ALA A 154 15.81 2.20 0.78
C ALA A 154 14.77 2.75 -0.22
N ALA A 155 13.73 3.42 0.27
CA ALA A 155 12.67 4.01 -0.55
C ALA A 155 13.21 5.14 -1.45
N GLN A 156 14.10 5.98 -0.93
CA GLN A 156 14.79 7.01 -1.70
C GLN A 156 15.65 6.41 -2.83
N ALA A 157 16.35 5.30 -2.55
CA ALA A 157 17.14 4.60 -3.56
C ALA A 157 16.28 3.99 -4.67
N VAL A 158 15.10 3.45 -4.34
CA VAL A 158 14.10 2.93 -5.29
C VAL A 158 13.45 4.07 -6.08
N GLY A 159 13.26 5.24 -5.45
CA GLY A 159 12.59 6.38 -6.05
C GLY A 159 11.07 6.25 -6.05
N VAL A 160 10.50 5.54 -5.07
CA VAL A 160 9.06 5.37 -4.86
C VAL A 160 8.52 6.45 -3.91
N ARG A 161 7.26 6.86 -4.09
CA ARG A 161 6.56 7.71 -3.12
C ARG A 161 6.23 6.87 -1.90
N PHE A 162 6.71 7.29 -0.72
CA PHE A 162 6.71 6.45 0.47
C PHE A 162 5.96 7.09 1.63
N HIS A 163 5.12 6.30 2.28
CA HIS A 163 4.39 6.62 3.49
C HIS A 163 4.76 5.64 4.61
N PRO A 164 6.01 5.69 5.13
CA PRO A 164 6.37 4.84 6.27
C PRO A 164 5.60 5.29 7.50
N THR A 165 5.16 4.33 8.28
CA THR A 165 4.59 4.61 9.59
C THR A 165 5.57 4.17 10.66
N ARG A 166 5.90 5.07 11.60
CA ARG A 166 6.68 4.70 12.79
C ARG A 166 5.77 3.83 13.66
N GLY A 167 5.85 2.53 13.45
CA GLY A 167 5.13 1.53 14.21
C GLY A 167 5.71 1.33 15.60
N SER A 168 4.98 0.64 16.47
CA SER A 168 5.46 0.41 17.85
C SER A 168 4.75 -0.73 18.54
N MET A 169 5.45 -1.35 19.50
CA MET A 169 4.92 -2.28 20.49
C MET A 169 5.44 -1.88 21.86
N SER A 170 4.55 -1.71 22.84
CA SER A 170 4.90 -1.31 24.22
C SER A 170 4.36 -2.29 25.28
N LEU A 171 3.37 -3.12 24.89
CA LEU A 171 2.71 -4.05 25.80
C LEU A 171 3.24 -5.47 25.57
N GLY A 172 4.23 -5.89 26.36
CA GLY A 172 4.82 -7.20 26.28
C GLY A 172 4.06 -8.28 27.05
N GLN A 173 4.48 -9.55 26.89
CA GLN A 173 3.86 -10.70 27.56
C GLN A 173 3.81 -10.56 29.08
N SER A 174 4.82 -9.99 29.72
CA SER A 174 4.85 -9.75 31.17
C SER A 174 3.75 -8.79 31.65
N GLN A 175 3.17 -8.00 30.75
CA GLN A 175 2.12 -7.03 31.02
C GLN A 175 0.76 -7.42 30.41
N GLY A 176 0.63 -8.66 29.93
CA GLY A 176 -0.60 -9.19 29.34
C GLY A 176 -0.77 -8.96 27.84
N GLY A 177 0.24 -8.41 27.16
CA GLY A 177 0.28 -8.29 25.71
C GLY A 177 0.71 -9.59 25.01
N LEU A 178 0.68 -9.59 23.67
CA LEU A 178 1.06 -10.76 22.87
C LEU A 178 2.57 -10.82 22.57
N PRO A 179 3.27 -9.70 22.23
CA PRO A 179 4.67 -9.76 21.83
C PRO A 179 5.60 -10.10 23.00
N PRO A 180 6.75 -10.78 22.75
CA PRO A 180 7.79 -10.94 23.76
C PRO A 180 8.33 -9.58 24.22
N ASP A 181 8.62 -9.44 25.53
CA ASP A 181 9.11 -8.17 26.08
C ASP A 181 10.34 -7.62 25.36
N ARG A 182 11.22 -8.48 24.84
CA ARG A 182 12.47 -8.10 24.15
C ARG A 182 12.27 -7.35 22.82
N VAL A 183 11.06 -7.37 22.23
CA VAL A 183 10.73 -6.65 21.01
C VAL A 183 9.82 -5.45 21.29
N CYS A 184 9.50 -5.18 22.55
CA CYS A 184 8.79 -3.99 22.98
C CYS A 184 9.77 -2.88 23.37
N ASP A 185 9.33 -1.63 23.20
CA ASP A 185 10.08 -0.44 23.62
C ASP A 185 9.28 0.37 24.64
N SER A 186 9.95 1.24 25.37
CA SER A 186 9.29 2.17 26.29
C SER A 186 8.49 3.22 25.53
N GLU A 187 7.34 3.59 26.07
CA GLU A 187 6.46 4.60 25.45
C GLU A 187 7.17 5.95 25.28
N ALA A 188 8.01 6.31 26.24
CA ALA A 188 8.79 7.54 26.15
C ALA A 188 9.74 7.54 24.94
N ASN A 189 10.44 6.43 24.69
CA ASN A 189 11.30 6.29 23.51
C ASN A 189 10.49 6.26 22.21
N ILE A 190 9.36 5.55 22.21
CA ILE A 190 8.46 5.47 21.05
C ILE A 190 7.98 6.87 20.64
N LEU A 191 7.50 7.67 21.60
CA LEU A 191 6.99 9.01 21.33
C LEU A 191 8.10 9.98 20.91
N ALA A 192 9.26 9.92 21.57
CA ALA A 192 10.41 10.75 21.23
C ALA A 192 10.93 10.45 19.80
N ASP A 193 11.06 9.17 19.44
CA ASP A 193 11.48 8.77 18.10
C ASP A 193 10.40 9.05 17.03
N SER A 194 9.12 8.93 17.38
CA SER A 194 8.00 9.31 16.53
C SER A 194 8.04 10.80 16.19
N GLN A 195 8.26 11.65 17.20
CA GLN A 195 8.44 13.09 16.99
C GLN A 195 9.66 13.39 16.13
N ARG A 196 10.82 12.77 16.44
CA ARG A 196 12.05 12.90 15.64
C ARG A 196 11.81 12.54 14.16
N ALA A 197 11.16 11.41 13.90
CA ALA A 197 10.88 10.95 12.54
C ALA A 197 10.00 11.95 11.78
N ILE A 198 8.95 12.49 12.42
CA ILE A 198 8.10 13.51 11.80
C ILE A 198 8.92 14.76 11.49
N GLU A 199 9.64 15.30 12.47
CA GLU A 199 10.39 16.56 12.33
C GLU A 199 11.56 16.46 11.33
N SER A 200 12.13 15.24 11.15
CA SER A 200 13.26 15.02 10.26
C SER A 200 12.84 14.73 8.80
N PHE A 201 11.68 14.08 8.61
CA PHE A 201 11.38 13.48 7.30
C PHE A 201 10.00 13.84 6.73
N HIS A 202 9.03 14.27 7.56
CA HIS A 202 7.68 14.50 7.07
C HIS A 202 7.60 15.74 6.17
N ASP A 203 7.09 15.55 4.97
CA ASP A 203 6.80 16.63 4.01
C ASP A 203 5.29 16.67 3.70
N ALA A 204 4.60 17.68 4.23
CA ALA A 204 3.18 17.92 3.99
C ALA A 204 2.89 18.58 2.62
N GLY A 205 3.93 18.93 1.88
CA GLY A 205 3.81 19.61 0.58
C GLY A 205 3.07 18.79 -0.47
N ARG A 206 2.53 19.48 -1.48
CA ARG A 206 1.95 18.85 -2.65
C ARG A 206 3.04 18.09 -3.41
N PHE A 207 2.71 16.93 -3.94
CA PHE A 207 3.64 16.01 -4.63
C PHE A 207 4.79 15.48 -3.78
N SER A 208 4.77 15.69 -2.45
CA SER A 208 5.82 15.19 -1.55
C SER A 208 6.05 13.70 -1.75
N MET A 209 7.32 13.28 -1.74
CA MET A 209 7.73 11.90 -1.91
C MET A 209 7.74 11.12 -0.59
N LEU A 210 7.67 11.82 0.55
CA LEU A 210 7.79 11.21 1.87
C LEU A 210 6.81 11.86 2.87
N ARG A 211 5.91 11.05 3.44
CA ARG A 211 5.01 11.45 4.52
C ARG A 211 5.07 10.43 5.64
N ILE A 212 5.38 10.87 6.86
CA ILE A 212 5.42 10.01 8.04
C ILE A 212 4.01 9.81 8.59
N GLY A 213 3.69 8.58 9.00
CA GLY A 213 2.55 8.25 9.85
C GLY A 213 3.00 7.68 11.19
N LEU A 214 2.10 7.59 12.17
CA LEU A 214 2.32 6.89 13.43
C LEU A 214 1.43 5.65 13.52
N ALA A 215 2.01 4.53 13.95
CA ALA A 215 1.30 3.24 13.90
C ALA A 215 1.61 2.33 15.11
N PRO A 216 1.06 2.63 16.31
CA PRO A 216 0.93 1.61 17.33
C PRO A 216 0.33 0.33 16.73
N CYS A 217 1.00 -0.83 16.92
CA CYS A 217 0.81 -2.00 16.05
C CYS A 217 -0.61 -2.56 16.08
N SER A 218 -1.19 -2.77 17.27
CA SER A 218 -2.52 -3.35 17.44
C SER A 218 -3.00 -3.22 18.88
N PRO A 219 -4.29 -3.38 19.18
CA PRO A 219 -4.81 -3.33 20.57
C PRO A 219 -4.14 -4.32 21.54
N PHE A 220 -3.63 -5.44 21.03
CA PHE A 220 -2.99 -6.49 21.84
C PHE A 220 -1.46 -6.35 21.97
N SER A 221 -0.88 -5.27 21.47
CA SER A 221 0.58 -5.04 21.48
C SER A 221 1.01 -3.68 22.03
N VAL A 222 0.05 -2.80 22.33
CA VAL A 222 0.30 -1.46 22.87
C VAL A 222 -0.68 -1.13 24.00
N THR A 223 -0.33 -0.16 24.83
CA THR A 223 -1.24 0.35 25.87
C THR A 223 -2.25 1.35 25.29
N SER A 224 -3.36 1.55 26.00
CA SER A 224 -4.34 2.59 25.65
C SER A 224 -3.76 4.01 25.74
N ASP A 225 -2.77 4.21 26.61
CA ASP A 225 -2.12 5.51 26.78
C ASP A 225 -1.24 5.83 25.58
N LEU A 226 -0.44 4.87 25.09
CA LEU A 226 0.33 5.05 23.85
C LEU A 226 -0.57 5.35 22.65
N MET A 227 -1.73 4.69 22.54
CA MET A 227 -2.70 5.00 21.48
C MET A 227 -3.15 6.47 21.55
N ARG A 228 -3.54 6.96 22.73
CA ARG A 228 -3.98 8.36 22.92
C ARG A 228 -2.86 9.36 22.65
N GLU A 229 -1.67 9.12 23.17
CA GLU A 229 -0.53 10.01 23.03
C GLU A 229 -0.02 10.06 21.60
N SER A 230 0.00 8.92 20.88
CA SER A 230 0.33 8.89 19.45
C SER A 230 -0.67 9.70 18.63
N ALA A 231 -1.97 9.59 18.93
CA ALA A 231 -2.98 10.39 18.24
C ALA A 231 -2.84 11.90 18.53
N ALA A 232 -2.55 12.24 19.80
CA ALA A 232 -2.30 13.63 20.19
C ALA A 232 -1.04 14.21 19.54
N LEU A 233 0.03 13.42 19.42
CA LEU A 233 1.27 13.82 18.76
C LEU A 233 1.07 14.02 17.24
N ALA A 234 0.49 13.04 16.55
CA ALA A 234 0.26 13.11 15.11
C ALA A 234 -0.53 14.36 14.70
N ARG A 235 -1.56 14.71 15.49
CA ARG A 235 -2.45 15.85 15.22
C ARG A 235 -1.81 17.23 15.47
N GLN A 236 -0.59 17.28 15.98
CA GLN A 236 0.18 18.53 16.08
C GLN A 236 0.85 18.89 14.74
N TYR A 237 0.92 17.96 13.81
CA TYR A 237 1.58 18.12 12.52
C TYR A 237 0.60 17.96 11.35
N PRO A 238 0.63 18.82 10.33
CA PRO A 238 -0.29 18.72 9.21
C PRO A 238 -0.06 17.44 8.42
N LEU A 239 -1.13 16.72 8.06
CA LEU A 239 -1.11 15.52 7.23
C LEU A 239 -0.28 14.33 7.76
N VAL A 240 0.12 14.33 9.03
CA VAL A 240 0.58 13.12 9.70
C VAL A 240 -0.64 12.23 9.98
N ASN A 241 -0.59 11.00 9.51
CA ASN A 241 -1.70 10.06 9.62
C ASN A 241 -1.46 9.02 10.72
N LEU A 242 -2.54 8.38 11.15
CA LEU A 242 -2.56 7.32 12.16
C LEU A 242 -2.98 5.99 11.53
N HIS A 243 -2.25 4.92 11.84
CA HIS A 243 -2.48 3.59 11.32
C HIS A 243 -2.36 2.51 12.39
N THR A 244 -3.20 1.47 12.31
CA THR A 244 -3.09 0.27 13.16
C THR A 244 -3.83 -0.90 12.52
N HIS A 245 -3.52 -2.13 12.94
CA HIS A 245 -4.35 -3.31 12.66
C HIS A 245 -5.58 -3.26 13.55
N LEU A 246 -6.76 -3.53 12.99
CA LEU A 246 -7.99 -3.51 13.77
C LEU A 246 -9.06 -4.45 13.20
N ALA A 247 -9.75 -5.14 14.11
CA ALA A 247 -10.85 -6.06 13.81
C ALA A 247 -10.48 -7.13 12.76
N GLU A 248 -9.26 -7.66 12.86
CA GLU A 248 -8.74 -8.63 11.92
C GLU A 248 -9.25 -10.04 12.22
N THR A 249 -9.23 -10.46 13.48
CA THR A 249 -9.58 -11.82 13.88
C THR A 249 -10.53 -11.87 15.08
N VAL A 250 -11.20 -13.00 15.26
CA VAL A 250 -12.06 -13.25 16.44
C VAL A 250 -11.24 -13.28 17.74
N ASP A 251 -9.96 -13.64 17.68
CA ASP A 251 -9.09 -13.63 18.86
C ASP A 251 -8.80 -12.21 19.34
N GLU A 252 -8.68 -11.25 18.41
CA GLU A 252 -8.59 -9.82 18.74
C GLU A 252 -9.90 -9.31 19.40
N ASP A 253 -11.07 -9.71 18.87
CA ASP A 253 -12.35 -9.38 19.50
C ASP A 253 -12.40 -9.86 20.95
N ARG A 254 -11.99 -11.11 21.23
CA ARG A 254 -11.93 -11.67 22.59
C ARG A 254 -10.96 -10.90 23.47
N PHE A 255 -9.76 -10.63 22.97
CA PHE A 255 -8.76 -9.87 23.69
C PHE A 255 -9.30 -8.48 24.10
N CYS A 256 -9.88 -7.74 23.16
CA CYS A 256 -10.43 -6.41 23.42
C CYS A 256 -11.59 -6.44 24.44
N LEU A 257 -12.46 -7.44 24.37
CA LEU A 257 -13.54 -7.61 25.33
C LEU A 257 -13.03 -7.95 26.73
N GLU A 258 -12.01 -8.81 26.84
CA GLU A 258 -11.40 -9.20 28.11
C GLU A 258 -10.60 -8.05 28.76
N MET A 259 -9.78 -7.35 27.96
CA MET A 259 -8.88 -6.32 28.47
C MET A 259 -9.56 -4.96 28.65
N PHE A 260 -10.48 -4.59 27.76
CA PHE A 260 -11.04 -3.24 27.70
C PHE A 260 -12.57 -3.20 27.88
N GLY A 261 -13.23 -4.36 27.89
CA GLY A 261 -14.70 -4.45 27.95
C GLY A 261 -15.39 -3.90 26.70
N LYS A 262 -14.69 -3.82 25.56
CA LYS A 262 -15.15 -3.18 24.32
C LYS A 262 -14.75 -4.03 23.12
N ARG A 263 -15.53 -3.94 22.03
CA ARG A 263 -15.11 -4.44 20.73
C ARG A 263 -13.96 -3.57 20.16
N PRO A 264 -13.16 -4.08 19.20
CA PRO A 264 -12.03 -3.34 18.63
C PRO A 264 -12.35 -1.92 18.15
N VAL A 265 -13.47 -1.73 17.44
CA VAL A 265 -13.86 -0.40 16.91
C VAL A 265 -14.28 0.54 18.04
N ASP A 266 -15.07 0.06 19.02
CA ASP A 266 -15.45 0.85 20.20
C ASP A 266 -14.23 1.22 21.05
N TYR A 267 -13.25 0.32 21.12
CA TYR A 267 -11.97 0.60 21.77
C TYR A 267 -11.21 1.70 21.03
N ALA A 268 -11.06 1.60 19.71
CA ALA A 268 -10.38 2.61 18.90
C ALA A 268 -11.03 3.99 19.07
N GLU A 269 -12.36 4.08 19.00
CA GLU A 269 -13.10 5.33 19.29
C GLU A 269 -12.76 5.89 20.68
N SER A 270 -12.72 5.03 21.70
CA SER A 270 -12.48 5.44 23.11
C SER A 270 -11.09 5.97 23.38
N VAL A 271 -10.11 5.66 22.52
CA VAL A 271 -8.73 6.18 22.59
C VAL A 271 -8.48 7.29 21.55
N GLY A 272 -9.53 7.80 20.90
CA GLY A 272 -9.45 8.94 19.99
C GLY A 272 -9.03 8.60 18.57
N TRP A 273 -9.09 7.33 18.17
CA TRP A 273 -8.73 6.84 16.83
C TRP A 273 -9.94 6.82 15.89
N ALA A 274 -10.40 8.02 15.54
CA ALA A 274 -11.46 8.27 14.58
C ALA A 274 -11.15 9.53 13.80
N GLY A 275 -11.43 9.54 12.51
CA GLY A 275 -11.25 10.72 11.66
C GLY A 275 -10.64 10.41 10.31
N GLU A 276 -10.58 11.43 9.47
CA GLU A 276 -9.97 11.31 8.14
C GLU A 276 -8.45 11.06 8.19
N ASP A 277 -7.81 11.37 9.33
CA ASP A 277 -6.40 11.13 9.62
C ASP A 277 -6.10 9.69 10.04
N VAL A 278 -7.12 8.83 10.17
CA VAL A 278 -7.00 7.45 10.64
C VAL A 278 -7.34 6.46 9.55
N TRP A 279 -6.55 5.40 9.41
CA TRP A 279 -6.96 4.22 8.64
C TRP A 279 -6.54 2.92 9.35
N PHE A 280 -7.37 1.89 9.19
CA PHE A 280 -7.18 0.58 9.78
C PHE A 280 -6.84 -0.46 8.71
N ALA A 281 -5.88 -1.34 8.99
CA ALA A 281 -5.67 -2.54 8.19
C ALA A 281 -6.72 -3.61 8.54
N HIS A 282 -7.06 -4.45 7.55
CA HIS A 282 -7.92 -5.63 7.58
C HIS A 282 -9.41 -5.36 7.72
N MET A 283 -9.89 -4.93 8.88
CA MET A 283 -11.31 -4.70 9.16
C MET A 283 -12.22 -5.85 8.68
N VAL A 284 -11.85 -7.08 9.07
CA VAL A 284 -12.54 -8.32 8.66
C VAL A 284 -13.85 -8.52 9.42
N HIS A 285 -13.88 -8.18 10.71
CA HIS A 285 -14.98 -8.46 11.63
C HIS A 285 -15.76 -7.23 12.14
N PRO A 286 -15.91 -6.12 11.38
CA PRO A 286 -16.78 -5.05 11.83
C PRO A 286 -18.25 -5.48 11.69
N ASN A 287 -19.07 -5.13 12.66
CA ASN A 287 -20.51 -5.25 12.52
C ASN A 287 -21.09 -4.11 11.67
N PRO A 288 -22.38 -4.17 11.23
CA PRO A 288 -22.98 -3.13 10.39
C PRO A 288 -23.00 -1.72 11.01
N ALA A 289 -23.10 -1.61 12.35
CA ALA A 289 -23.07 -0.31 13.02
C ALA A 289 -21.65 0.28 13.00
N GLU A 290 -20.63 -0.55 13.15
CA GLU A 290 -19.21 -0.19 13.05
C GLU A 290 -18.84 0.25 11.64
N VAL A 291 -19.37 -0.42 10.58
CA VAL A 291 -19.21 0.06 9.18
C VAL A 291 -19.85 1.45 9.01
N GLY A 292 -21.04 1.66 9.58
CA GLY A 292 -21.69 2.99 9.59
C GLY A 292 -20.87 4.04 10.36
N TRP A 293 -20.17 3.64 11.41
CA TRP A 293 -19.30 4.52 12.17
C TRP A 293 -18.08 4.94 11.33
N LEU A 294 -17.39 4.00 10.64
CA LEU A 294 -16.29 4.31 9.72
C LEU A 294 -16.69 5.36 8.68
N ALA A 295 -17.89 5.22 8.11
CA ALA A 295 -18.42 6.17 7.13
C ALA A 295 -18.64 7.57 7.72
N ARG A 296 -19.27 7.66 8.91
CA ARG A 296 -19.56 8.94 9.56
C ARG A 296 -18.33 9.68 10.06
N THR A 297 -17.31 8.94 10.48
CA THR A 297 -16.04 9.52 10.96
C THR A 297 -15.04 9.76 9.84
N HIS A 298 -15.34 9.34 8.61
CA HIS A 298 -14.41 9.36 7.49
C HIS A 298 -13.11 8.57 7.75
N THR A 299 -13.16 7.57 8.61
CA THR A 299 -12.02 6.69 8.90
C THR A 299 -11.78 5.75 7.71
N GLY A 300 -10.53 5.61 7.28
CA GLY A 300 -10.13 4.78 6.14
C GLY A 300 -9.95 3.31 6.51
N VAL A 301 -9.98 2.43 5.51
CA VAL A 301 -9.71 1.00 5.63
C VAL A 301 -8.74 0.56 4.53
N CYS A 302 -7.72 -0.20 4.89
CA CYS A 302 -6.88 -0.93 3.96
C CYS A 302 -7.30 -2.40 3.95
N HIS A 303 -7.83 -2.87 2.82
CA HIS A 303 -8.19 -4.27 2.63
C HIS A 303 -6.98 -5.08 2.16
N CYS A 304 -6.65 -6.15 2.88
CA CYS A 304 -5.52 -7.06 2.62
C CYS A 304 -6.04 -8.47 2.31
N PRO A 305 -6.65 -8.70 1.13
CA PRO A 305 -7.44 -9.91 0.88
C PRO A 305 -6.63 -11.20 0.96
N SER A 306 -5.43 -11.25 0.38
CA SER A 306 -4.61 -12.47 0.38
C SER A 306 -4.14 -12.84 1.78
N SER A 307 -3.65 -11.88 2.56
CA SER A 307 -3.24 -12.10 3.94
C SER A 307 -4.40 -12.60 4.81
N ASN A 308 -5.58 -11.98 4.69
CA ASN A 308 -6.78 -12.42 5.40
C ASN A 308 -7.14 -13.88 5.10
N MET A 309 -6.92 -14.35 3.86
CA MET A 309 -7.17 -15.74 3.47
C MET A 309 -6.09 -16.68 4.01
N ILE A 310 -4.82 -16.30 3.90
CA ILE A 310 -3.69 -17.11 4.37
C ILE A 310 -3.77 -17.35 5.89
N LEU A 311 -4.07 -16.31 6.66
CA LEU A 311 -4.20 -16.39 8.11
C LEU A 311 -5.59 -16.88 8.58
N ALA A 312 -6.48 -17.21 7.62
CA ALA A 312 -7.86 -17.62 7.90
C ALA A 312 -8.64 -16.60 8.74
N SER A 313 -8.30 -15.31 8.62
CA SER A 313 -8.96 -14.22 9.35
C SER A 313 -10.43 -14.06 8.93
N GLY A 314 -10.75 -14.27 7.65
CA GLY A 314 -12.09 -14.17 7.09
C GLY A 314 -12.21 -13.21 5.92
N ILE A 315 -13.43 -12.94 5.47
CA ILE A 315 -13.72 -12.04 4.34
C ILE A 315 -14.23 -10.69 4.87
N ALA A 316 -13.45 -9.64 4.69
CA ALA A 316 -13.86 -8.28 5.05
C ALA A 316 -15.08 -7.80 4.24
N PRO A 317 -16.06 -7.11 4.83
CA PRO A 317 -17.29 -6.69 4.15
C PRO A 317 -17.09 -5.44 3.26
N VAL A 318 -16.12 -5.49 2.34
CA VAL A 318 -15.68 -4.35 1.53
C VAL A 318 -16.82 -3.76 0.70
N ARG A 319 -17.68 -4.60 0.13
CA ARG A 319 -18.85 -4.11 -0.62
C ARG A 319 -19.76 -3.24 0.26
N ALA A 320 -20.05 -3.68 1.49
CA ALA A 320 -20.87 -2.91 2.43
C ALA A 320 -20.19 -1.60 2.86
N MET A 321 -18.85 -1.60 2.98
CA MET A 321 -18.10 -0.38 3.26
C MET A 321 -18.18 0.62 2.11
N ILE A 322 -18.01 0.17 0.87
CA ILE A 322 -18.10 1.04 -0.32
C ILE A 322 -19.51 1.58 -0.49
N ASP A 323 -20.55 0.76 -0.29
CA ASP A 323 -21.96 1.19 -0.37
C ASP A 323 -22.29 2.30 0.64
N GLN A 324 -21.60 2.29 1.79
CA GLN A 324 -21.71 3.33 2.80
C GLN A 324 -20.68 4.46 2.64
N LYS A 325 -19.88 4.46 1.57
CA LYS A 325 -18.87 5.48 1.25
C LYS A 325 -17.72 5.54 2.26
N VAL A 326 -17.38 4.44 2.89
CA VAL A 326 -16.11 4.31 3.61
C VAL A 326 -14.98 4.38 2.59
N ARG A 327 -13.91 5.10 2.91
CA ARG A 327 -12.69 5.13 2.11
C ARG A 327 -11.98 3.78 2.23
N VAL A 328 -11.88 3.04 1.14
CA VAL A 328 -11.24 1.73 1.12
C VAL A 328 -10.12 1.73 0.07
N GLY A 329 -8.93 1.33 0.48
CA GLY A 329 -7.79 1.04 -0.39
C GLY A 329 -7.38 -0.42 -0.30
N LEU A 330 -6.40 -0.84 -1.10
CA LEU A 330 -5.79 -2.17 -1.05
C LEU A 330 -4.40 -2.11 -0.42
N GLY A 331 -4.02 -3.19 0.23
CA GLY A 331 -2.66 -3.47 0.68
C GLY A 331 -2.31 -4.93 0.44
N VAL A 332 -1.05 -5.18 0.10
CA VAL A 332 -0.53 -6.54 -0.04
C VAL A 332 -0.26 -7.19 1.32
N ASP A 333 -0.10 -6.37 2.37
CA ASP A 333 0.38 -6.78 3.69
C ASP A 333 1.83 -7.30 3.68
N GLY A 334 2.32 -7.80 4.80
CA GLY A 334 3.67 -8.33 4.93
C GLY A 334 3.87 -9.64 4.18
N SER A 335 5.08 -9.81 3.63
CA SER A 335 5.43 -10.99 2.82
C SER A 335 5.63 -12.28 3.64
N ALA A 336 5.22 -12.32 4.90
CA ALA A 336 5.13 -13.54 5.70
C ALA A 336 3.68 -14.04 5.88
N SER A 337 2.68 -13.23 5.44
CA SER A 337 1.27 -13.58 5.38
C SER A 337 0.67 -13.40 3.98
N ASN A 338 1.39 -12.75 3.07
CA ASN A 338 1.12 -12.72 1.64
C ASN A 338 2.47 -12.72 0.92
N ASP A 339 2.94 -13.87 0.53
CA ASP A 339 4.31 -14.10 0.06
C ASP A 339 4.66 -13.37 -1.26
N GLY A 340 3.67 -12.76 -1.93
CA GLY A 340 3.83 -12.00 -3.16
C GLY A 340 3.42 -10.53 -3.02
N ASN A 341 4.18 -9.60 -3.61
CA ASN A 341 3.89 -8.17 -3.62
C ASN A 341 3.24 -7.75 -4.94
N GLN A 342 2.08 -8.35 -5.29
CA GLN A 342 1.45 -8.19 -6.61
C GLN A 342 0.07 -7.53 -6.50
N MET A 343 0.00 -6.22 -6.71
CA MET A 343 -1.23 -5.43 -6.53
C MET A 343 -2.38 -5.80 -7.48
N LEU A 344 -2.10 -6.20 -8.72
CA LEU A 344 -3.16 -6.72 -9.61
C LEU A 344 -3.73 -8.04 -9.09
N GLY A 345 -2.90 -8.86 -8.42
CA GLY A 345 -3.33 -10.07 -7.72
C GLY A 345 -4.26 -9.75 -6.57
N GLU A 346 -3.93 -8.73 -5.76
CA GLU A 346 -4.80 -8.26 -4.68
C GLU A 346 -6.11 -7.68 -5.19
N ALA A 347 -6.08 -6.90 -6.27
CA ALA A 347 -7.29 -6.40 -6.93
C ALA A 347 -8.19 -7.55 -7.41
N ARG A 348 -7.59 -8.60 -8.00
CA ARG A 348 -8.33 -9.81 -8.39
C ARG A 348 -8.93 -10.53 -7.20
N MET A 349 -8.16 -10.74 -6.13
CA MET A 349 -8.63 -11.42 -4.91
C MET A 349 -9.78 -10.63 -4.27
N ALA A 350 -9.64 -9.31 -4.12
CA ALA A 350 -10.71 -8.44 -3.63
C ALA A 350 -11.99 -8.60 -4.45
N MET A 351 -11.90 -8.54 -5.79
CA MET A 351 -13.04 -8.73 -6.68
C MET A 351 -13.73 -10.08 -6.47
N LEU A 352 -12.96 -11.16 -6.43
CA LEU A 352 -13.52 -12.52 -6.36
C LEU A 352 -14.19 -12.78 -5.00
N LEU A 353 -13.57 -12.36 -3.90
CA LEU A 353 -14.12 -12.55 -2.55
C LEU A 353 -15.44 -11.81 -2.37
N GLN A 354 -15.58 -10.58 -2.89
CA GLN A 354 -16.83 -9.83 -2.78
C GLN A 354 -17.99 -10.41 -3.62
N ARG A 355 -17.69 -11.25 -4.61
CA ARG A 355 -18.70 -11.97 -5.42
C ARG A 355 -19.23 -13.24 -4.75
N VAL A 356 -18.38 -13.93 -3.98
CA VAL A 356 -18.74 -15.19 -3.35
C VAL A 356 -19.75 -15.00 -2.20
N GLY A 357 -19.66 -13.88 -1.51
CA GLY A 357 -20.48 -13.60 -0.33
C GLY A 357 -19.94 -14.29 0.93
N TRP A 358 -20.61 -14.06 2.04
CA TRP A 358 -20.33 -14.64 3.36
C TRP A 358 -21.66 -14.79 4.13
N PRO A 359 -21.67 -15.40 5.33
CA PRO A 359 -22.93 -15.54 6.07
C PRO A 359 -23.72 -14.23 6.21
N GLY A 360 -24.95 -14.22 5.70
CA GLY A 360 -25.83 -13.04 5.66
C GLY A 360 -25.77 -12.23 4.37
N PHE A 361 -24.89 -12.58 3.40
CA PHE A 361 -24.81 -11.91 2.10
C PHE A 361 -24.91 -12.92 0.95
N GLU A 362 -25.72 -12.55 -0.06
CA GLU A 362 -25.94 -13.39 -1.24
C GLU A 362 -24.74 -13.32 -2.20
N SER A 363 -24.35 -14.47 -2.74
CA SER A 363 -23.34 -14.56 -3.81
C SER A 363 -23.91 -13.99 -5.11
N ARG A 364 -23.18 -13.05 -5.73
CA ARG A 364 -23.59 -12.42 -6.99
C ARG A 364 -22.37 -12.08 -7.84
N ALA A 365 -22.35 -12.56 -9.10
CA ALA A 365 -21.25 -12.34 -10.02
C ALA A 365 -21.06 -10.86 -10.44
N ASP A 366 -22.13 -10.06 -10.39
CA ASP A 366 -22.14 -8.64 -10.75
C ASP A 366 -21.85 -7.70 -9.55
N ARG A 367 -21.60 -8.26 -8.36
CA ARG A 367 -21.48 -7.47 -7.12
C ARG A 367 -20.23 -6.60 -7.05
N PHE A 368 -19.17 -7.02 -7.73
CA PHE A 368 -17.90 -6.31 -7.75
C PHE A 368 -17.21 -6.45 -9.11
N SER A 369 -16.88 -5.35 -9.75
CA SER A 369 -16.27 -5.31 -11.06
C SER A 369 -14.73 -5.21 -10.98
N ALA A 370 -14.06 -5.52 -12.11
CA ALA A 370 -12.63 -5.32 -12.24
C ALA A 370 -12.25 -3.82 -12.09
N ARG A 371 -13.10 -2.92 -12.58
CA ARG A 371 -12.88 -1.47 -12.47
C ARG A 371 -12.96 -0.98 -11.03
N GLU A 372 -13.93 -1.45 -10.25
CA GLU A 372 -14.01 -1.13 -8.81
C GLU A 372 -12.77 -1.66 -8.06
N ALA A 373 -12.24 -2.83 -8.43
CA ALA A 373 -11.00 -3.34 -7.83
C ALA A 373 -9.78 -2.46 -8.17
N LEU A 374 -9.69 -1.97 -9.41
CA LEU A 374 -8.64 -1.02 -9.80
C LEU A 374 -8.82 0.36 -9.12
N GLU A 375 -10.06 0.79 -8.87
CA GLU A 375 -10.32 2.01 -8.08
C GLU A 375 -9.79 1.88 -6.66
N LEU A 376 -9.98 0.73 -5.99
CA LEU A 376 -9.41 0.50 -4.66
C LEU A 376 -7.88 0.58 -4.69
N ALA A 377 -7.25 0.05 -5.75
CA ALA A 377 -5.81 0.04 -5.91
C ALA A 377 -5.21 1.40 -6.31
N THR A 378 -6.00 2.40 -6.66
CA THR A 378 -5.56 3.71 -7.14
C THR A 378 -6.18 4.83 -6.32
N LEU A 379 -7.32 5.36 -6.77
CA LEU A 379 -8.06 6.45 -6.12
C LEU A 379 -8.46 6.12 -4.68
N GLY A 380 -8.89 4.89 -4.40
CA GLY A 380 -9.22 4.43 -3.06
C GLY A 380 -8.04 4.50 -2.12
N GLY A 381 -6.89 3.95 -2.53
CA GLY A 381 -5.65 4.02 -1.77
C GLY A 381 -5.18 5.46 -1.55
N ALA A 382 -5.23 6.31 -2.58
CA ALA A 382 -4.93 7.73 -2.45
C ALA A 382 -5.83 8.41 -1.38
N GLY A 383 -7.13 8.12 -1.41
CA GLY A 383 -8.09 8.64 -0.43
C GLY A 383 -7.80 8.15 1.00
N VAL A 384 -7.39 6.88 1.17
CA VAL A 384 -7.00 6.33 2.48
C VAL A 384 -5.78 7.05 3.03
N LEU A 385 -4.77 7.33 2.20
CA LEU A 385 -3.55 8.04 2.60
C LEU A 385 -3.70 9.57 2.62
N ARG A 386 -4.92 10.11 2.45
CA ARG A 386 -5.21 11.57 2.39
C ARG A 386 -4.36 12.28 1.33
N ARG A 387 -4.28 11.67 0.13
CA ARG A 387 -3.61 12.23 -1.04
C ARG A 387 -4.66 12.64 -2.07
N ASP A 388 -4.72 13.92 -2.39
CA ASP A 388 -5.57 14.52 -3.42
C ASP A 388 -4.81 14.82 -4.72
N ASP A 389 -3.53 14.46 -4.75
CA ASP A 389 -2.59 14.79 -5.80
C ASP A 389 -2.11 13.56 -6.61
N ILE A 390 -2.53 12.33 -6.24
CA ILE A 390 -2.19 11.06 -6.89
C ILE A 390 -3.45 10.20 -7.14
N GLY A 391 -3.30 9.04 -7.78
CA GLY A 391 -4.38 8.07 -8.01
C GLY A 391 -5.31 8.41 -9.18
N VAL A 392 -5.07 9.52 -9.87
CA VAL A 392 -5.84 10.01 -11.03
C VAL A 392 -4.88 10.54 -12.09
N LEU A 393 -5.15 10.27 -13.37
CA LEU A 393 -4.47 10.92 -14.50
C LEU A 393 -5.32 12.08 -15.02
N ALA A 394 -4.99 13.30 -14.58
CA ALA A 394 -5.64 14.53 -15.00
C ALA A 394 -4.64 15.70 -14.92
N PRO A 395 -4.85 16.78 -15.68
CA PRO A 395 -4.04 17.98 -15.53
C PRO A 395 -4.02 18.49 -14.08
N GLY A 396 -2.82 18.79 -13.58
CA GLY A 396 -2.62 19.23 -12.20
C GLY A 396 -2.32 18.13 -11.19
N MET A 397 -2.39 16.86 -11.57
CA MET A 397 -2.06 15.69 -10.73
C MET A 397 -0.57 15.35 -10.85
N ALA A 398 -0.04 14.63 -9.86
CA ALA A 398 1.32 14.11 -9.94
C ALA A 398 1.48 13.16 -11.13
N ALA A 399 2.64 13.19 -11.74
CA ALA A 399 3.00 12.28 -12.82
C ALA A 399 3.40 10.91 -12.26
N ASP A 400 2.41 10.23 -11.65
CA ASP A 400 2.48 8.85 -11.16
C ASP A 400 1.60 7.98 -12.05
N LEU A 401 2.23 7.22 -12.95
CA LEU A 401 1.52 6.37 -13.92
C LEU A 401 2.22 5.04 -14.16
N VAL A 402 1.43 4.06 -14.59
CA VAL A 402 1.91 2.75 -14.98
C VAL A 402 1.30 2.32 -16.32
N ALA A 403 2.09 1.62 -17.12
CA ALA A 403 1.61 0.94 -18.33
C ALA A 403 1.83 -0.56 -18.22
N PHE A 404 0.79 -1.34 -18.52
CA PHE A 404 0.81 -2.80 -18.56
C PHE A 404 0.58 -3.28 -19.98
N ARG A 405 1.43 -4.18 -20.47
CA ARG A 405 1.23 -4.82 -21.76
C ARG A 405 0.07 -5.80 -21.71
N VAL A 406 -0.86 -5.64 -22.65
CA VAL A 406 -2.06 -6.50 -22.78
C VAL A 406 -2.13 -7.23 -24.12
N ASP A 407 -1.06 -7.17 -24.89
CA ASP A 407 -0.91 -7.86 -26.19
C ASP A 407 -0.18 -9.21 -26.10
N GLY A 408 0.23 -9.62 -24.88
CA GLY A 408 0.91 -10.88 -24.62
C GLY A 408 -0.03 -12.10 -24.54
N LEU A 409 0.56 -13.31 -24.49
CA LEU A 409 -0.15 -14.59 -24.46
C LEU A 409 -1.22 -14.66 -23.34
N GLN A 410 -0.92 -14.15 -22.16
CA GLN A 410 -1.81 -14.18 -20.99
C GLN A 410 -3.07 -13.34 -21.15
N HIS A 411 -3.07 -12.40 -22.11
CA HIS A 411 -4.21 -11.54 -22.45
C HIS A 411 -4.83 -11.88 -23.83
N ALA A 412 -4.34 -12.92 -24.50
CA ALA A 412 -4.87 -13.33 -25.80
C ALA A 412 -6.37 -13.67 -25.70
N GLY A 413 -7.19 -13.02 -26.54
CA GLY A 413 -8.66 -13.10 -26.47
C GLY A 413 -9.30 -12.09 -25.51
N GLY A 414 -8.55 -11.37 -24.68
CA GLY A 414 -9.04 -10.33 -23.76
C GLY A 414 -9.20 -8.94 -24.37
N GLN A 415 -8.95 -8.77 -25.65
CA GLN A 415 -8.87 -7.47 -26.34
C GLN A 415 -10.21 -6.73 -26.44
N ALA A 416 -11.32 -7.41 -26.17
CA ALA A 416 -12.64 -6.76 -26.12
C ALA A 416 -12.78 -5.81 -24.93
N ASP A 417 -12.12 -6.12 -23.80
CA ASP A 417 -12.04 -5.28 -22.60
C ASP A 417 -10.65 -5.42 -21.95
N PRO A 418 -9.64 -4.72 -22.50
CA PRO A 418 -8.26 -4.82 -22.00
C PRO A 418 -8.10 -4.29 -20.57
N VAL A 419 -8.96 -3.37 -20.12
CA VAL A 419 -8.94 -2.88 -18.72
C VAL A 419 -9.37 -3.97 -17.75
N ALA A 420 -10.48 -4.65 -18.04
CA ALA A 420 -10.92 -5.77 -17.19
C ALA A 420 -9.92 -6.92 -17.24
N SER A 421 -9.21 -7.13 -18.37
CA SER A 421 -8.22 -8.20 -18.49
C SER A 421 -7.05 -8.07 -17.51
N LEU A 422 -6.67 -6.85 -17.08
CA LEU A 422 -5.65 -6.65 -16.07
C LEU A 422 -5.98 -7.35 -14.74
N VAL A 423 -7.25 -7.41 -14.39
CA VAL A 423 -7.71 -8.03 -13.13
C VAL A 423 -8.15 -9.48 -13.33
N THR A 424 -8.75 -9.80 -14.48
CA THR A 424 -9.36 -11.12 -14.72
C THR A 424 -8.38 -12.14 -15.29
N CYS A 425 -7.36 -11.71 -16.02
CA CYS A 425 -6.27 -12.57 -16.51
C CYS A 425 -5.16 -12.72 -15.46
N ALA A 426 -4.06 -13.38 -15.83
CA ALA A 426 -2.90 -13.50 -14.96
C ALA A 426 -2.27 -12.12 -14.68
N PRO A 427 -1.85 -11.83 -13.45
CA PRO A 427 -1.12 -10.60 -13.16
C PRO A 427 0.15 -10.46 -14.00
N VAL A 428 0.43 -9.26 -14.45
CA VAL A 428 1.62 -8.92 -15.22
C VAL A 428 2.44 -7.85 -14.51
N GLN A 429 3.72 -7.78 -14.84
CA GLN A 429 4.58 -6.70 -14.38
C GLN A 429 4.36 -5.43 -15.20
N ALA A 430 4.65 -4.29 -14.58
CA ALA A 430 4.66 -3.01 -15.26
C ALA A 430 5.69 -3.02 -16.41
N TRP A 431 5.24 -2.62 -17.59
CA TRP A 431 6.13 -2.37 -18.72
C TRP A 431 6.79 -1.00 -18.60
N LEU A 432 6.05 0.00 -18.11
CA LEU A 432 6.51 1.34 -17.79
C LEU A 432 5.98 1.73 -16.42
N SER A 433 6.81 2.32 -15.58
CA SER A 433 6.40 2.97 -14.34
C SER A 433 7.07 4.32 -14.23
N VAL A 434 6.27 5.37 -14.06
CA VAL A 434 6.72 6.75 -13.85
C VAL A 434 6.25 7.20 -12.48
N ILE A 435 7.17 7.68 -11.67
CA ILE A 435 6.90 8.14 -10.30
C ILE A 435 7.40 9.56 -10.15
N ASN A 436 6.52 10.48 -9.84
CA ASN A 436 6.80 11.92 -9.73
C ASN A 436 7.55 12.45 -10.97
N GLY A 437 7.13 12.00 -12.18
CA GLY A 437 7.72 12.38 -13.46
C GLY A 437 9.01 11.63 -13.84
N ARG A 438 9.56 10.80 -12.95
CA ARG A 438 10.77 10.01 -13.22
C ARG A 438 10.41 8.59 -13.66
N ILE A 439 10.99 8.13 -14.76
CA ILE A 439 10.88 6.75 -15.21
C ILE A 439 11.70 5.85 -14.27
N VAL A 440 11.05 4.86 -13.65
CA VAL A 440 11.65 3.89 -12.72
C VAL A 440 11.63 2.48 -13.28
N VAL A 441 10.65 2.17 -14.15
CA VAL A 441 10.61 0.93 -14.94
C VAL A 441 10.42 1.32 -16.40
N GLU A 442 11.22 0.73 -17.28
CA GLU A 442 11.09 0.88 -18.74
C GLU A 442 11.33 -0.49 -19.41
N ASP A 443 10.49 -0.84 -20.37
CA ASP A 443 10.49 -2.13 -21.07
C ASP A 443 10.49 -3.35 -20.09
N GLY A 444 9.82 -3.19 -18.95
CA GLY A 444 9.77 -4.19 -17.89
C GLY A 444 11.05 -4.30 -17.04
N HIS A 445 12.02 -3.42 -17.25
CA HIS A 445 13.29 -3.42 -16.50
C HIS A 445 13.26 -2.35 -15.40
N PHE A 446 13.64 -2.75 -14.20
CA PHE A 446 13.83 -1.84 -13.07
C PHE A 446 15.14 -1.06 -13.24
N LEU A 447 15.07 0.27 -13.23
CA LEU A 447 16.19 1.13 -13.59
C LEU A 447 17.05 1.64 -12.42
N PRO A 448 16.55 1.81 -11.17
CA PRO A 448 17.29 2.53 -10.14
C PRO A 448 18.63 1.90 -9.75
N PHE A 449 18.73 0.56 -9.68
CA PHE A 449 19.95 -0.18 -9.37
C PHE A 449 19.85 -1.65 -9.82
N ASP A 450 21.02 -2.37 -9.85
CA ASP A 450 21.04 -3.81 -10.12
C ASP A 450 20.43 -4.60 -8.95
N LEU A 451 19.38 -5.37 -9.24
CA LEU A 451 18.68 -6.20 -8.25
C LEU A 451 19.46 -7.46 -7.89
N THR A 452 20.38 -7.95 -8.74
CA THR A 452 21.08 -9.23 -8.53
C THR A 452 21.86 -9.27 -7.20
N PRO A 453 22.72 -8.26 -6.88
CA PRO A 453 23.43 -8.26 -5.60
C PRO A 453 22.50 -8.03 -4.41
N VAL A 454 21.40 -7.25 -4.59
CA VAL A 454 20.41 -7.01 -3.53
C VAL A 454 19.72 -8.32 -3.15
N ILE A 455 19.25 -9.10 -4.14
CA ILE A 455 18.61 -10.41 -3.93
C ILE A 455 19.59 -11.39 -3.26
N ALA A 456 20.84 -11.43 -3.70
CA ALA A 456 21.85 -12.31 -3.10
C ALA A 456 22.09 -11.96 -1.62
N ASN A 457 22.19 -10.68 -1.29
CA ASN A 457 22.35 -10.21 0.08
C ASN A 457 21.12 -10.48 0.94
N HIS A 458 19.92 -10.22 0.41
CA HIS A 458 18.65 -10.52 1.06
C HIS A 458 18.54 -11.99 1.46
N ASN A 459 18.84 -12.91 0.54
CA ASN A 459 18.81 -14.34 0.79
C ASN A 459 19.87 -14.78 1.83
N ARG A 460 21.04 -14.14 1.85
CA ARG A 460 22.09 -14.38 2.86
C ARG A 460 21.60 -13.96 4.26
N ILE A 461 21.00 -12.76 4.37
CA ILE A 461 20.51 -12.23 5.63
C ILE A 461 19.34 -13.07 6.14
N SER A 462 18.38 -13.41 5.29
CA SER A 462 17.24 -14.28 5.63
C SER A 462 17.70 -15.59 6.27
N ARG A 463 18.60 -16.32 5.61
CA ARG A 463 19.19 -17.56 6.19
C ARG A 463 19.83 -17.33 7.54
N GLY A 464 20.67 -16.29 7.65
CA GLY A 464 21.36 -15.99 8.91
C GLY A 464 20.41 -15.63 10.06
N MET A 465 19.28 -14.98 9.78
CA MET A 465 18.25 -14.70 10.78
C MET A 465 17.55 -15.98 11.24
N LEU A 466 17.19 -16.86 10.32
CA LEU A 466 16.55 -18.14 10.62
C LEU A 466 17.46 -19.06 11.45
N ASP A 467 18.74 -19.14 11.06
CA ASP A 467 19.75 -19.93 11.80
C ASP A 467 19.89 -19.42 13.25
N ARG A 468 19.98 -18.09 13.48
CA ARG A 468 20.08 -17.52 14.81
C ARG A 468 18.80 -17.73 15.65
N ALA A 469 17.65 -17.71 14.99
CA ALA A 469 16.37 -17.97 15.66
C ALA A 469 16.09 -19.48 15.86
N GLY A 470 16.91 -20.38 15.34
CA GLY A 470 16.72 -21.82 15.44
C GLY A 470 15.53 -22.36 14.64
N VAL A 471 15.19 -21.71 13.53
CA VAL A 471 14.02 -22.02 12.69
C VAL A 471 14.43 -22.62 11.34
N GLY A 472 15.73 -22.78 11.08
CA GLY A 472 16.30 -23.33 9.86
C GLY A 472 16.13 -24.84 9.68
#